data_bd3f926ed2509d9c5cf2f7db18dffe13
#
_entry.id   bd3f926ed2509d9c5cf2f7db18dffe13
#
_cell.length_a   1.000
_cell.length_b   1.000
_cell.length_c   1.000
_cell.angle_alpha   90.00
_cell.angle_beta   90.00
_cell.angle_gamma   90.00
#
_symmetry.space_group_name_H-M   'P 1'
#
loop_
_entity.id
_entity.type
_entity.pdbx_description
1 polymer ?
#
loop_
_entity_poly.entity_id
_entity_poly.type
_entity_poly.pdbx_seq_one_letter_code
_entity_poly.pdbx_strand_id
1 'polypeptide(L)'
;MLMYLDDSTHKIIPVCAKAECKHNSSDCNAVLDSSYDNSPLHYYKGSLYVVKVEGGMAKLERIAKDGSSREDVADLFASDDGTVSLVFHDDCVYAYDRIGHMGAVESKDTDKVVIVKAELANGKTSEVFSYEGANNAINEARSFGDKLFFLINHNSIDKETLTADVNYKLYCYDYATGSAELVSDKNISDYYVD
;
A
#
# COMPACT_ATOMS: atom_id res chain seq x y z
N MET A 1 7.89 -14.53 9.56
CA MET A 1 7.71 -15.73 8.69
C MET A 1 6.27 -15.82 8.25
N LEU A 2 6.02 -15.97 6.98
CA LEU A 2 4.68 -16.12 6.39
C LEU A 2 4.17 -17.55 6.59
N MET A 3 3.01 -17.68 7.22
CA MET A 3 2.40 -18.96 7.57
C MET A 3 0.96 -18.99 7.06
N TYR A 4 0.45 -20.17 6.75
CA TYR A 4 -0.98 -20.36 6.50
C TYR A 4 -1.54 -21.47 7.40
N LEU A 5 -2.81 -21.39 7.73
CA LEU A 5 -3.55 -22.44 8.38
C LEU A 5 -4.12 -23.37 7.32
N ASP A 6 -3.69 -24.63 7.33
CA ASP A 6 -4.32 -25.68 6.51
C ASP A 6 -5.62 -26.13 7.18
N ASP A 7 -6.74 -25.78 6.55
CA ASP A 7 -8.06 -26.04 7.09
C ASP A 7 -8.39 -27.55 7.18
N SER A 8 -7.77 -28.36 6.32
CA SER A 8 -8.00 -29.82 6.32
C SER A 8 -7.28 -30.54 7.45
N THR A 9 -6.09 -30.10 7.80
CA THR A 9 -5.24 -30.73 8.83
C THR A 9 -5.19 -29.95 10.13
N HIS A 10 -5.73 -28.71 10.14
CA HIS A 10 -5.65 -27.74 11.24
C HIS A 10 -4.20 -27.43 11.69
N LYS A 11 -3.24 -27.54 10.75
CA LYS A 11 -1.83 -27.24 11.01
C LYS A 11 -1.45 -25.88 10.46
N ILE A 12 -0.57 -25.20 11.18
CA ILE A 12 0.08 -23.98 10.71
C ILE A 12 1.36 -24.37 9.98
N ILE A 13 1.44 -24.00 8.70
CA ILE A 13 2.51 -24.44 7.78
C ILE A 13 3.15 -23.21 7.13
N PRO A 14 4.50 -23.17 6.97
CA PRO A 14 5.17 -22.10 6.23
C PRO A 14 4.73 -22.07 4.75
N VAL A 15 4.54 -20.87 4.20
CA VAL A 15 4.25 -20.66 2.76
C VAL A 15 5.53 -20.85 1.96
N CYS A 16 5.98 -22.09 1.83
CA CYS A 16 7.20 -22.44 1.10
C CYS A 16 7.13 -23.90 0.62
N ALA A 17 7.14 -24.11 -0.68
CA ALA A 17 7.12 -25.44 -1.29
C ALA A 17 8.52 -25.96 -1.69
N LYS A 18 9.60 -25.29 -1.27
CA LYS A 18 10.97 -25.76 -1.57
C LYS A 18 11.26 -27.04 -0.81
N ALA A 19 11.68 -28.10 -1.55
CA ALA A 19 12.04 -29.37 -0.96
C ALA A 19 13.17 -29.21 0.07
N GLU A 20 13.02 -29.88 1.23
CA GLU A 20 14.00 -29.90 2.33
C GLU A 20 14.35 -28.50 2.90
N CYS A 21 13.52 -27.49 2.65
CA CYS A 21 13.71 -26.18 3.23
C CYS A 21 13.53 -26.20 4.75
N LYS A 22 14.53 -25.73 5.48
CA LYS A 22 14.48 -25.62 6.95
C LYS A 22 13.72 -24.40 7.46
N HIS A 23 13.26 -23.52 6.54
CA HIS A 23 12.51 -22.29 6.81
C HIS A 23 13.19 -21.31 7.78
N ASN A 24 14.53 -21.26 7.80
CA ASN A 24 15.32 -20.47 8.74
C ASN A 24 16.33 -19.51 8.06
N SER A 25 16.24 -19.33 6.76
CA SER A 25 17.12 -18.44 5.99
C SER A 25 16.33 -17.60 5.00
N SER A 26 16.96 -16.54 4.50
CA SER A 26 16.38 -15.63 3.47
C SER A 26 16.07 -16.33 2.13
N ASP A 27 16.66 -17.50 1.87
CA ASP A 27 16.35 -18.32 0.70
C ASP A 27 14.96 -18.96 0.76
N CYS A 28 14.32 -18.96 1.92
CA CYS A 28 13.00 -19.51 2.11
C CYS A 28 11.93 -18.48 1.67
N ASN A 29 11.00 -18.89 0.80
CA ASN A 29 9.93 -18.01 0.33
C ASN A 29 8.99 -17.53 1.46
N ALA A 30 8.94 -18.23 2.59
CA ALA A 30 8.13 -17.83 3.75
C ALA A 30 8.88 -16.88 4.72
N VAL A 31 10.18 -16.66 4.56
CA VAL A 31 10.92 -15.73 5.43
C VAL A 31 10.77 -14.31 4.93
N LEU A 32 10.18 -13.47 5.77
CA LEU A 32 10.12 -12.02 5.61
C LEU A 32 11.05 -11.43 6.67
N ASP A 33 12.06 -10.70 6.27
CA ASP A 33 13.00 -9.98 7.13
C ASP A 33 12.51 -8.56 7.46
N SER A 34 13.35 -7.71 8.02
CA SER A 34 12.98 -6.34 8.41
C SER A 34 12.63 -5.43 7.23
N SER A 35 12.97 -5.80 5.98
CA SER A 35 12.56 -5.02 4.80
C SER A 35 11.05 -5.08 4.55
N TYR A 36 10.34 -5.97 5.24
CA TYR A 36 8.88 -6.14 5.17
C TYR A 36 8.16 -5.61 6.42
N ASP A 37 8.86 -4.94 7.31
CA ASP A 37 8.23 -4.31 8.48
C ASP A 37 7.15 -3.34 7.97
N ASN A 38 5.95 -3.39 8.60
CA ASN A 38 4.76 -2.65 8.19
C ASN A 38 4.17 -3.02 6.80
N SER A 39 4.68 -4.06 6.14
CA SER A 39 4.14 -4.50 4.86
C SER A 39 2.70 -5.02 4.99
N PRO A 40 1.79 -4.60 4.11
CA PRO A 40 0.49 -5.26 4.00
C PRO A 40 0.65 -6.66 3.39
N LEU A 41 -0.17 -7.61 3.85
CA LEU A 41 -0.31 -8.90 3.21
C LEU A 41 -1.67 -9.00 2.54
N HIS A 42 -1.68 -9.17 1.24
CA HIS A 42 -2.90 -9.32 0.46
C HIS A 42 -2.92 -10.64 -0.31
N TYR A 43 -4.09 -11.26 -0.37
CA TYR A 43 -4.36 -12.35 -1.30
C TYR A 43 -5.23 -11.84 -2.45
N TYR A 44 -4.74 -11.97 -3.68
CA TYR A 44 -5.45 -11.53 -4.87
C TYR A 44 -5.19 -12.45 -6.06
N LYS A 45 -6.26 -12.88 -6.76
CA LYS A 45 -6.18 -13.73 -7.97
C LYS A 45 -5.22 -14.92 -7.85
N GLY A 46 -5.24 -15.61 -6.70
CA GLY A 46 -4.45 -16.83 -6.49
C GLY A 46 -3.01 -16.62 -6.05
N SER A 47 -2.60 -15.41 -5.78
CA SER A 47 -1.25 -15.05 -5.29
C SER A 47 -1.32 -14.22 -4.02
N LEU A 48 -0.24 -14.25 -3.25
CA LEU A 48 -0.01 -13.38 -2.12
C LEU A 48 0.86 -12.20 -2.59
N TYR A 49 0.56 -11.02 -2.07
CA TYR A 49 1.31 -9.79 -2.36
C TYR A 49 1.78 -9.15 -1.06
N VAL A 50 3.02 -8.74 -1.06
CA VAL A 50 3.68 -8.01 0.04
C VAL A 50 4.47 -6.85 -0.55
N VAL A 51 4.82 -5.88 0.30
CA VAL A 51 5.71 -4.79 -0.08
C VAL A 51 6.99 -4.91 0.71
N LYS A 52 8.14 -4.83 0.06
CA LYS A 52 9.43 -4.66 0.73
C LYS A 52 9.97 -3.26 0.48
N VAL A 53 10.71 -2.72 1.44
CA VAL A 53 11.50 -1.51 1.26
C VAL A 53 12.97 -1.91 1.13
N GLU A 54 13.55 -1.59 -0.01
CA GLU A 54 14.95 -1.88 -0.30
C GLU A 54 15.60 -0.69 -1.00
N GLY A 55 16.68 -0.18 -0.42
CA GLY A 55 17.40 0.97 -0.97
C GLY A 55 16.55 2.26 -1.05
N GLY A 56 15.61 2.46 -0.13
CA GLY A 56 14.71 3.62 -0.13
C GLY A 56 13.59 3.55 -1.17
N MET A 57 13.29 2.35 -1.69
CA MET A 57 12.24 2.10 -2.68
C MET A 57 11.26 1.04 -2.16
N ALA A 58 9.98 1.36 -2.17
CA ALA A 58 8.91 0.40 -1.95
C ALA A 58 8.72 -0.46 -3.21
N LYS A 59 8.83 -1.78 -3.05
CA LYS A 59 8.72 -2.75 -4.14
C LYS A 59 7.59 -3.73 -3.86
N LEU A 60 6.76 -3.96 -4.85
CA LEU A 60 5.73 -4.99 -4.80
C LEU A 60 6.32 -6.34 -5.12
N GLU A 61 6.14 -7.31 -4.23
CA GLU A 61 6.46 -8.71 -4.48
C GLU A 61 5.20 -9.56 -4.57
N ARG A 62 5.27 -10.59 -5.42
CA ARG A 62 4.28 -11.65 -5.55
C ARG A 62 4.85 -12.96 -5.07
N ILE A 63 4.08 -13.67 -4.25
CA ILE A 63 4.39 -15.00 -3.74
C ILE A 63 3.28 -15.94 -4.20
N ALA A 64 3.61 -17.05 -4.85
CA ALA A 64 2.64 -18.08 -5.17
C ALA A 64 1.97 -18.59 -3.89
N LYS A 65 0.65 -18.83 -3.90
CA LYS A 65 -0.10 -19.21 -2.70
C LYS A 65 0.42 -20.48 -2.01
N ASP A 66 1.09 -21.36 -2.78
CA ASP A 66 1.72 -22.59 -2.28
C ASP A 66 3.19 -22.36 -1.87
N GLY A 67 3.71 -21.14 -2.01
CA GLY A 67 5.10 -20.81 -1.70
C GLY A 67 6.12 -21.36 -2.71
N SER A 68 5.72 -21.80 -3.89
CA SER A 68 6.63 -22.34 -4.92
C SER A 68 7.50 -21.26 -5.55
N SER A 69 7.02 -20.04 -5.65
CA SER A 69 7.76 -18.91 -6.23
C SER A 69 7.60 -17.64 -5.42
N ARG A 70 8.57 -16.74 -5.57
CA ARG A 70 8.58 -15.39 -5.04
C ARG A 70 9.35 -14.51 -6.02
N GLU A 71 8.76 -13.39 -6.40
CA GLU A 71 9.31 -12.52 -7.44
C GLU A 71 8.95 -11.06 -7.22
N ASP A 72 9.85 -10.16 -7.60
CA ASP A 72 9.57 -8.73 -7.68
C ASP A 72 8.62 -8.48 -8.87
N VAL A 73 7.53 -7.74 -8.61
CA VAL A 73 6.54 -7.37 -9.63
C VAL A 73 6.80 -5.96 -10.14
N ALA A 74 6.99 -4.99 -9.23
CA ALA A 74 7.11 -3.59 -9.61
C ALA A 74 7.82 -2.76 -8.54
N ASP A 75 8.58 -1.77 -8.97
CA ASP A 75 9.01 -0.64 -8.13
C ASP A 75 7.86 0.36 -8.06
N LEU A 76 7.41 0.70 -6.85
CA LEU A 76 6.24 1.54 -6.63
C LEU A 76 6.61 3.02 -6.52
N PHE A 77 7.23 3.40 -5.42
CA PHE A 77 7.67 4.77 -5.14
C PHE A 77 8.73 4.79 -4.05
N ALA A 78 9.43 5.92 -3.91
CA ALA A 78 10.39 6.10 -2.83
C ALA A 78 9.68 6.06 -1.47
N SER A 79 10.18 5.23 -0.55
CA SER A 79 9.66 5.08 0.81
C SER A 79 10.76 4.59 1.72
N ASP A 80 10.82 5.14 2.92
CA ASP A 80 11.83 4.79 3.93
C ASP A 80 11.28 3.83 5.01
N ASP A 81 9.96 3.75 5.19
CA ASP A 81 9.33 3.06 6.32
C ASP A 81 8.34 1.95 5.95
N GLY A 82 8.00 1.80 4.67
CA GLY A 82 7.15 0.71 4.19
C GLY A 82 5.68 0.77 4.63
N THR A 83 5.18 1.93 5.06
CA THR A 83 3.77 2.11 5.44
C THR A 83 2.81 2.13 4.24
N VAL A 84 3.12 1.33 3.23
CA VAL A 84 2.38 1.26 1.97
C VAL A 84 1.07 0.52 2.15
N SER A 85 0.01 1.04 1.56
CA SER A 85 -1.27 0.35 1.39
C SER A 85 -1.50 -0.02 -0.06
N LEU A 86 -2.21 -1.12 -0.28
CA LEU A 86 -2.49 -1.68 -1.59
C LEU A 86 -4.01 -1.82 -1.78
N VAL A 87 -4.50 -1.37 -2.93
CA VAL A 87 -5.87 -1.62 -3.38
C VAL A 87 -5.81 -2.29 -4.74
N PHE A 88 -6.42 -3.46 -4.87
CA PHE A 88 -6.43 -4.22 -6.12
C PHE A 88 -7.71 -3.95 -6.90
N HIS A 89 -7.56 -3.76 -8.21
CA HIS A 89 -8.65 -3.68 -9.15
C HIS A 89 -8.22 -4.25 -10.49
N ASP A 90 -9.00 -5.19 -11.04
CA ASP A 90 -8.69 -5.94 -12.26
C ASP A 90 -7.28 -6.56 -12.23
N ASP A 91 -6.42 -6.23 -13.20
CA ASP A 91 -5.04 -6.72 -13.27
C ASP A 91 -4.02 -5.67 -12.81
N CYS A 92 -4.46 -4.77 -11.93
CA CYS A 92 -3.65 -3.70 -11.40
C CYS A 92 -3.71 -3.63 -9.87
N VAL A 93 -2.69 -3.03 -9.29
CA VAL A 93 -2.68 -2.58 -7.90
C VAL A 93 -2.45 -1.08 -7.85
N TYR A 94 -3.12 -0.42 -6.92
CA TYR A 94 -3.00 0.99 -6.61
C TYR A 94 -2.35 1.09 -5.24
N ALA A 95 -1.14 1.63 -5.20
CA ALA A 95 -0.32 1.70 -4.00
C ALA A 95 -0.15 3.15 -3.55
N TYR A 96 -0.16 3.38 -2.25
CA TYR A 96 0.07 4.69 -1.64
C TYR A 96 0.69 4.55 -0.26
N ASP A 97 1.39 5.61 0.18
CA ASP A 97 1.92 5.70 1.54
C ASP A 97 0.84 6.25 2.48
N ARG A 98 0.51 5.50 3.54
CA ARG A 98 -0.52 5.89 4.52
C ARG A 98 -0.09 7.01 5.45
N ILE A 99 1.20 7.12 5.71
CA ILE A 99 1.76 8.16 6.59
C ILE A 99 2.08 9.40 5.77
N GLY A 100 2.56 9.21 4.54
CA GLY A 100 2.99 10.30 3.69
C GLY A 100 4.02 11.17 4.42
N HIS A 101 3.76 12.46 4.48
CA HIS A 101 4.62 13.42 5.15
C HIS A 101 4.09 13.86 6.52
N MET A 102 3.13 13.12 7.10
CA MET A 102 2.57 13.44 8.42
C MET A 102 3.60 13.27 9.53
N GLY A 103 3.82 14.34 10.30
CA GLY A 103 4.74 14.33 11.44
C GLY A 103 6.22 14.40 11.04
N ALA A 104 6.55 14.57 9.77
CA ALA A 104 7.92 14.87 9.35
C ALA A 104 8.37 16.22 9.94
N VAL A 105 9.56 16.23 10.56
CA VAL A 105 10.13 17.43 11.21
C VAL A 105 10.31 18.58 10.22
N GLU A 106 10.41 18.27 8.93
CA GLU A 106 10.66 19.21 7.84
C GLU A 106 9.71 19.02 6.66
N SER A 107 8.42 18.76 6.91
CA SER A 107 7.43 18.70 5.82
C SER A 107 7.31 20.07 5.14
N LYS A 108 7.32 20.06 3.80
CA LYS A 108 7.37 21.26 2.95
C LYS A 108 6.12 21.38 2.08
N ASP A 109 5.79 22.60 1.68
CA ASP A 109 4.68 22.85 0.76
C ASP A 109 4.87 22.20 -0.63
N THR A 110 6.12 21.83 -0.97
CA THR A 110 6.48 21.10 -2.20
C THR A 110 6.44 19.58 -2.06
N ASP A 111 6.20 19.07 -0.86
CA ASP A 111 6.04 17.63 -0.66
C ASP A 111 4.73 17.16 -1.32
N LYS A 112 4.74 15.96 -1.85
CA LYS A 112 3.55 15.40 -2.47
C LYS A 112 3.29 13.97 -2.00
N VAL A 113 2.03 13.62 -1.87
CA VAL A 113 1.57 12.24 -1.72
C VAL A 113 1.03 11.75 -3.05
N VAL A 114 1.24 10.48 -3.35
CA VAL A 114 0.92 9.90 -4.65
C VAL A 114 0.13 8.60 -4.52
N ILE A 115 -0.68 8.31 -5.53
CA ILE A 115 -1.18 6.95 -5.80
C ILE A 115 -0.49 6.47 -7.07
N VAL A 116 0.22 5.36 -6.95
CA VAL A 116 0.89 4.70 -8.07
C VAL A 116 0.10 3.47 -8.46
N LYS A 117 -0.26 3.37 -9.73
CA LYS A 117 -0.80 2.16 -10.36
C LYS A 117 0.35 1.30 -10.84
N ALA A 118 0.33 -0.01 -10.55
CA ALA A 118 1.21 -1.00 -11.13
C ALA A 118 0.40 -2.11 -11.83
N GLU A 119 0.77 -2.43 -13.06
CA GLU A 119 0.19 -3.54 -13.83
C GLU A 119 0.82 -4.86 -13.36
N LEU A 120 0.00 -5.80 -12.88
CA LEU A 120 0.48 -7.06 -12.29
C LEU A 120 1.13 -8.01 -13.29
N ALA A 121 0.87 -7.83 -14.58
CA ALA A 121 1.38 -8.70 -15.64
C ALA A 121 2.82 -8.36 -16.07
N ASN A 122 3.22 -7.10 -16.02
CA ASN A 122 4.50 -6.62 -16.58
C ASN A 122 5.25 -5.67 -15.65
N GLY A 123 4.69 -5.31 -14.50
CA GLY A 123 5.29 -4.42 -13.52
C GLY A 123 5.36 -2.95 -13.93
N LYS A 124 4.70 -2.56 -15.02
CA LYS A 124 4.68 -1.17 -15.46
C LYS A 124 3.95 -0.30 -14.45
N THR A 125 4.60 0.77 -14.01
CA THR A 125 4.05 1.73 -13.05
C THR A 125 3.71 3.06 -13.69
N SER A 126 2.74 3.75 -13.10
CA SER A 126 2.37 5.12 -13.44
C SER A 126 1.75 5.82 -12.22
N GLU A 127 2.10 7.09 -12.03
CA GLU A 127 1.39 7.95 -11.09
C GLU A 127 0.00 8.26 -11.65
N VAL A 128 -1.05 7.98 -10.89
CA VAL A 128 -2.45 8.20 -11.29
C VAL A 128 -3.11 9.33 -10.50
N PHE A 129 -2.52 9.68 -9.38
CA PHE A 129 -2.96 10.81 -8.56
C PHE A 129 -1.76 11.36 -7.79
N SER A 130 -1.74 12.70 -7.63
CA SER A 130 -0.83 13.37 -6.70
C SER A 130 -1.50 14.56 -6.03
N TYR A 131 -1.11 14.84 -4.79
CA TYR A 131 -1.56 15.97 -4.01
C TYR A 131 -0.36 16.64 -3.34
N GLU A 132 -0.13 17.91 -3.66
CA GLU A 132 0.99 18.68 -3.13
C GLU A 132 0.60 19.41 -1.84
N GLY A 133 1.59 19.62 -0.98
CA GLY A 133 1.50 20.36 0.26
C GLY A 133 2.11 19.63 1.45
N ALA A 134 2.47 20.40 2.47
CA ALA A 134 3.02 19.87 3.71
C ALA A 134 1.98 19.06 4.49
N ASN A 135 2.45 18.08 5.26
CA ASN A 135 1.66 17.31 6.23
C ASN A 135 0.42 16.62 5.66
N ASN A 136 0.46 16.20 4.40
CA ASN A 136 -0.61 15.43 3.77
C ASN A 136 -0.31 13.93 3.81
N ALA A 137 -1.37 13.11 3.87
CA ALA A 137 -1.32 11.67 3.65
C ALA A 137 -2.57 11.18 2.91
N ILE A 138 -2.49 10.01 2.30
CA ILE A 138 -3.62 9.32 1.69
C ILE A 138 -4.07 8.21 2.63
N ASN A 139 -5.37 8.18 2.92
CA ASN A 139 -5.95 7.19 3.81
C ASN A 139 -7.22 6.58 3.24
N GLU A 140 -7.62 5.44 3.82
CA GLU A 140 -8.91 4.78 3.59
C GLU A 140 -9.28 4.62 2.11
N ALA A 141 -8.29 4.23 1.27
CA ALA A 141 -8.59 3.97 -0.12
C ALA A 141 -9.36 2.66 -0.29
N ARG A 142 -10.47 2.71 -1.03
CA ARG A 142 -11.38 1.58 -1.27
C ARG A 142 -11.81 1.56 -2.73
N SER A 143 -11.65 0.39 -3.37
CA SER A 143 -12.18 0.15 -4.72
C SER A 143 -13.65 -0.24 -4.64
N PHE A 144 -14.50 0.45 -5.38
CA PHE A 144 -15.92 0.13 -5.51
C PHE A 144 -16.37 0.34 -6.95
N GLY A 145 -16.85 -0.75 -7.58
CA GLY A 145 -17.20 -0.73 -8.99
C GLY A 145 -16.01 -0.33 -9.87
N ASP A 146 -16.19 0.69 -10.67
CA ASP A 146 -15.20 1.26 -11.58
C ASP A 146 -14.42 2.45 -10.99
N LYS A 147 -14.44 2.60 -9.67
CA LYS A 147 -13.87 3.75 -8.98
C LYS A 147 -13.02 3.38 -7.76
N LEU A 148 -12.00 4.20 -7.50
CA LEU A 148 -11.21 4.20 -6.28
C LEU A 148 -11.54 5.45 -5.48
N PHE A 149 -12.15 5.27 -4.31
CA PHE A 149 -12.39 6.34 -3.36
C PHE A 149 -11.27 6.39 -2.33
N PHE A 150 -10.86 7.58 -1.90
CA PHE A 150 -9.80 7.76 -0.90
C PHE A 150 -9.89 9.11 -0.21
N LEU A 151 -9.33 9.18 0.99
CA LEU A 151 -9.22 10.41 1.75
C LEU A 151 -7.83 11.01 1.60
N ILE A 152 -7.77 12.32 1.40
CA ILE A 152 -6.59 13.12 1.69
C ILE A 152 -6.78 13.72 3.06
N ASN A 153 -5.89 13.42 4.01
CA ASN A 153 -5.86 14.09 5.28
C ASN A 153 -4.70 15.09 5.33
N HIS A 154 -4.97 16.22 5.94
CA HIS A 154 -4.01 17.27 6.21
C HIS A 154 -3.94 17.52 7.71
N ASN A 155 -2.74 17.45 8.28
CA ASN A 155 -2.50 17.75 9.69
C ASN A 155 -1.83 19.11 9.81
N SER A 156 -2.44 20.00 10.61
CA SER A 156 -1.80 21.24 11.06
C SER A 156 -1.62 21.21 12.57
N ILE A 157 -0.47 21.70 13.04
CA ILE A 157 -0.19 21.83 14.47
C ILE A 157 -0.03 23.31 14.78
N ASP A 158 -0.90 23.81 15.62
CA ASP A 158 -0.73 25.14 16.23
C ASP A 158 0.43 25.05 17.24
N LYS A 159 1.52 25.75 16.93
CA LYS A 159 2.75 25.70 17.75
C LYS A 159 2.63 26.44 19.09
N GLU A 160 1.66 27.34 19.21
CA GLU A 160 1.44 28.11 20.47
C GLU A 160 0.58 27.30 21.44
N THR A 161 -0.49 26.66 20.92
CA THR A 161 -1.44 25.90 21.76
C THR A 161 -1.13 24.41 21.80
N LEU A 162 -0.24 23.91 20.93
CA LEU A 162 0.06 22.49 20.72
C LEU A 162 -1.18 21.66 20.35
N THR A 163 -2.18 22.29 19.76
CA THR A 163 -3.36 21.61 19.27
C THR A 163 -3.17 21.17 17.84
N ALA A 164 -3.56 19.93 17.54
CA ALA A 164 -3.58 19.39 16.18
C ALA A 164 -4.98 19.56 15.58
N ASP A 165 -5.04 20.08 14.35
CA ASP A 165 -6.24 20.09 13.53
C ASP A 165 -6.05 19.15 12.35
N VAL A 166 -7.01 18.26 12.14
CA VAL A 166 -6.98 17.27 11.06
C VAL A 166 -8.15 17.53 10.13
N ASN A 167 -7.86 17.79 8.87
CA ASN A 167 -8.86 18.03 7.84
C ASN A 167 -8.81 16.93 6.80
N TYR A 168 -9.98 16.43 6.41
CA TYR A 168 -10.14 15.36 5.43
C TYR A 168 -10.88 15.84 4.19
N LYS A 169 -10.45 15.39 3.02
CA LYS A 169 -11.13 15.59 1.74
C LYS A 169 -11.33 14.26 1.06
N LEU A 170 -12.56 13.97 0.61
CA LEU A 170 -12.86 12.75 -0.13
C LEU A 170 -12.66 12.97 -1.62
N TYR A 171 -11.84 12.13 -2.22
CA TYR A 171 -11.58 12.06 -3.65
C TYR A 171 -12.09 10.75 -4.24
N CYS A 172 -12.29 10.77 -5.55
CA CYS A 172 -12.63 9.61 -6.36
C CYS A 172 -11.75 9.60 -7.60
N TYR A 173 -11.13 8.48 -7.91
CA TYR A 173 -10.42 8.21 -9.16
C TYR A 173 -11.24 7.21 -9.98
N ASP A 174 -11.55 7.56 -11.22
CA ASP A 174 -12.29 6.73 -12.16
C ASP A 174 -11.31 5.89 -12.98
N TYR A 175 -11.43 4.56 -12.92
CA TYR A 175 -10.49 3.64 -13.57
C TYR A 175 -10.59 3.70 -15.10
N ALA A 176 -11.76 4.00 -15.66
CA ALA A 176 -11.99 4.03 -17.10
C ALA A 176 -11.46 5.29 -17.75
N THR A 177 -11.67 6.44 -17.10
CA THR A 177 -11.22 7.74 -17.63
C THR A 177 -9.80 8.10 -17.22
N GLY A 178 -9.30 7.50 -16.14
CA GLY A 178 -7.99 7.84 -15.57
C GLY A 178 -7.95 9.21 -14.90
N SER A 179 -9.08 9.74 -14.47
CA SER A 179 -9.19 11.05 -13.84
C SER A 179 -9.61 10.97 -12.39
N ALA A 180 -9.11 11.89 -11.58
CA ALA A 180 -9.50 12.04 -10.18
C ALA A 180 -10.26 13.34 -9.96
N GLU A 181 -11.27 13.31 -9.10
CA GLU A 181 -12.07 14.48 -8.75
C GLU A 181 -12.32 14.56 -7.24
N LEU A 182 -12.47 15.77 -6.73
CA LEU A 182 -12.90 16.03 -5.37
C LEU A 182 -14.40 15.74 -5.26
N VAL A 183 -14.75 14.76 -4.40
CA VAL A 183 -16.15 14.39 -4.12
C VAL A 183 -16.72 15.26 -3.02
N SER A 184 -15.94 15.53 -1.97
CA SER A 184 -16.36 16.36 -0.85
C SER A 184 -15.17 17.03 -0.18
N ASP A 185 -15.31 18.33 0.12
CA ASP A 185 -14.39 19.14 0.93
C ASP A 185 -14.85 19.22 2.40
N LYS A 186 -15.96 18.59 2.74
CA LYS A 186 -16.40 18.47 4.13
C LYS A 186 -15.42 17.62 4.90
N ASN A 187 -15.12 18.00 6.14
CA ASN A 187 -14.22 17.23 7.00
C ASN A 187 -14.86 15.88 7.38
N ILE A 188 -14.55 14.84 6.58
CA ILE A 188 -15.11 13.49 6.68
C ILE A 188 -13.97 12.54 7.03
N SER A 189 -13.94 12.00 8.24
CA SER A 189 -12.88 11.09 8.70
C SER A 189 -13.07 9.63 8.26
N ASP A 190 -14.26 9.25 7.81
CA ASP A 190 -14.57 7.92 7.25
C ASP A 190 -15.78 8.02 6.31
N TYR A 191 -15.93 7.03 5.42
CA TYR A 191 -17.01 7.00 4.44
C TYR A 191 -17.40 5.56 4.09
N TYR A 192 -18.60 5.42 3.59
CA TYR A 192 -19.13 4.18 3.03
C TYR A 192 -19.64 4.44 1.61
N VAL A 193 -19.45 3.48 0.73
CA VAL A 193 -19.95 3.50 -0.66
C VAL A 193 -20.83 2.28 -0.85
N ASP A 194 -22.05 2.46 -1.35
CA ASP A 194 -23.06 1.43 -1.62
C ASP A 194 -23.42 1.34 -3.11
#